data_c8a077260e5bcc481f396799c4aef1f1
#
_entry.id   c8a077260e5bcc481f396799c4aef1f1
#
_cell.length_a   1.000
_cell.length_b   1.000
_cell.length_c   1.000
_cell.angle_alpha   90.00
_cell.angle_beta   90.00
_cell.angle_gamma   90.00
#
_symmetry.space_group_name_H-M   'P 1'
#
loop_
_entity.id
_entity.type
_entity.pdbx_description
1 polymer ?
#
loop_
_entity_poly.entity_id
_entity_poly.type
_entity_poly.pdbx_seq_one_letter_code
_entity_poly.pdbx_strand_id
1 'polypeptide(L)'
;MSAPATPTILDRILADVQEEVTEAKRLRSEADLRGMIADAPPVRPLPEALEKSFGLVAEIKGCSPSVGPMRAENVAEAPAAYEESSSVRALSVLTNSRHFGGSMERLREIRGTVTKPVLRKDFITGEYQIREARAFGADAILLMASVLDAARLKGFHELALELGMEALFEVHDEAEVAALPKSARLVGINSRRFKAPVESSGFVGATGSSEKDFSIRLDTFELVDRLPEGTIRVAESGLDAWNIASVADRFHAALVGTSLLRDPAGIRAGLSAFEEALASA
;
A
#
# COMPACT_ATOMS: atom_id res chain seq x y z
N MET A 1 -29.47 24.37 -10.05
CA MET A 1 -28.19 24.16 -9.36
C MET A 1 -28.24 22.77 -8.75
N SER A 2 -27.41 21.84 -9.23
CA SER A 2 -27.34 20.48 -8.64
C SER A 2 -26.84 20.59 -7.20
N ALA A 3 -27.42 19.83 -6.28
CA ALA A 3 -26.91 19.72 -4.92
C ALA A 3 -25.43 19.29 -4.97
N PRO A 4 -24.56 19.78 -4.07
CA PRO A 4 -23.20 19.30 -4.01
C PRO A 4 -23.20 17.77 -3.78
N ALA A 5 -22.37 17.05 -4.52
CA ALA A 5 -22.25 15.60 -4.36
C ALA A 5 -21.80 15.27 -2.94
N THR A 6 -22.41 14.27 -2.33
CA THR A 6 -22.02 13.80 -1.00
C THR A 6 -20.56 13.30 -1.04
N PRO A 7 -19.68 13.76 -0.11
CA PRO A 7 -18.29 13.32 -0.08
C PRO A 7 -18.18 11.80 0.09
N THR A 8 -17.26 11.19 -0.65
CA THR A 8 -16.92 9.78 -0.49
C THR A 8 -16.01 9.57 0.75
N ILE A 9 -15.82 8.32 1.16
CA ILE A 9 -14.83 8.00 2.21
C ILE A 9 -13.41 8.41 1.77
N LEU A 10 -13.09 8.27 0.48
CA LEU A 10 -11.81 8.70 -0.07
C LEU A 10 -11.62 10.22 0.07
N ASP A 11 -12.64 11.03 -0.25
CA ASP A 11 -12.59 12.47 -0.11
C ASP A 11 -12.29 12.90 1.34
N ARG A 12 -12.90 12.21 2.31
CA ARG A 12 -12.62 12.45 3.73
C ARG A 12 -11.19 12.09 4.10
N ILE A 13 -10.72 10.91 3.67
CA ILE A 13 -9.33 10.49 3.91
C ILE A 13 -8.35 11.52 3.33
N LEU A 14 -8.58 11.98 2.11
CA LEU A 14 -7.72 12.96 1.45
C LEU A 14 -7.71 14.32 2.18
N ALA A 15 -8.86 14.76 2.72
CA ALA A 15 -8.92 15.96 3.54
C ALA A 15 -8.07 15.81 4.82
N ASP A 16 -8.20 14.71 5.53
CA ASP A 16 -7.40 14.41 6.73
C ASP A 16 -5.89 14.31 6.41
N VAL A 17 -5.53 13.72 5.27
CA VAL A 17 -4.14 13.67 4.78
C VAL A 17 -3.56 15.07 4.57
N GLN A 18 -4.34 16.03 4.03
CA GLN A 18 -3.87 17.41 3.86
C GLN A 18 -3.56 18.09 5.21
N GLU A 19 -4.35 17.80 6.25
CA GLU A 19 -4.07 18.28 7.60
C GLU A 19 -2.81 17.63 8.18
N GLU A 20 -2.65 16.30 8.05
CA GLU A 20 -1.46 15.58 8.50
C GLU A 20 -0.19 16.09 7.79
N VAL A 21 -0.24 16.33 6.49
CA VAL A 21 0.88 16.91 5.70
C VAL A 21 1.19 18.33 6.17
N THR A 22 0.16 19.15 6.46
CA THR A 22 0.35 20.49 6.95
C THR A 22 1.07 20.49 8.30
N GLU A 23 0.70 19.59 9.19
CA GLU A 23 1.36 19.44 10.49
C GLU A 23 2.79 18.89 10.34
N ALA A 24 2.98 17.88 9.49
CA ALA A 24 4.31 17.33 9.20
C ALA A 24 5.28 18.40 8.70
N LYS A 25 4.84 19.33 7.82
CA LYS A 25 5.64 20.45 7.33
C LYS A 25 6.01 21.46 8.43
N ARG A 26 5.18 21.63 9.47
CA ARG A 26 5.50 22.48 10.64
C ARG A 26 6.57 21.82 11.51
N LEU A 27 6.50 20.49 11.66
CA LEU A 27 7.44 19.74 12.48
C LEU A 27 8.80 19.55 11.80
N ARG A 28 8.83 19.42 10.48
CA ARG A 28 10.04 19.18 9.66
C ARG A 28 9.98 20.00 8.39
N SER A 29 10.92 20.92 8.25
CA SER A 29 11.03 21.71 7.04
C SER A 29 11.60 20.89 5.86
N GLU A 30 11.47 21.43 4.65
CA GLU A 30 12.12 20.87 3.45
C GLU A 30 13.66 20.80 3.61
N ALA A 31 14.26 21.73 4.38
CA ALA A 31 15.68 21.73 4.67
C ALA A 31 16.06 20.56 5.59
N ASP A 32 15.24 20.30 6.62
CA ASP A 32 15.45 19.16 7.50
C ASP A 32 15.36 17.84 6.73
N LEU A 33 14.35 17.71 5.86
CA LEU A 33 14.20 16.52 5.02
C LEU A 33 15.41 16.30 4.11
N ARG A 34 15.97 17.36 3.50
CA ARG A 34 17.19 17.24 2.69
C ARG A 34 18.38 16.72 3.50
N GLY A 35 18.55 17.18 4.74
CA GLY A 35 19.58 16.65 5.64
C GLY A 35 19.36 15.16 5.93
N MET A 36 18.14 14.79 6.31
CA MET A 36 17.79 13.41 6.59
C MET A 36 17.96 12.47 5.37
N ILE A 37 17.65 12.97 4.16
CA ILE A 37 17.83 12.20 2.91
C ILE A 37 19.32 11.92 2.66
N ALA A 38 20.20 12.88 2.93
CA ALA A 38 21.66 12.68 2.76
C ALA A 38 22.20 11.57 3.69
N ASP A 39 21.61 11.43 4.89
CA ASP A 39 21.99 10.43 5.88
C ASP A 39 21.17 9.12 5.76
N ALA A 40 20.19 9.07 4.88
CA ALA A 40 19.31 7.91 4.76
C ALA A 40 20.04 6.69 4.17
N PRO A 41 19.77 5.48 4.65
CA PRO A 41 20.41 4.27 4.15
C PRO A 41 20.12 4.06 2.65
N PRO A 42 20.99 3.33 1.91
CA PRO A 42 20.73 3.01 0.51
C PRO A 42 19.36 2.37 0.29
N VAL A 43 18.71 2.72 -0.81
CA VAL A 43 17.42 2.14 -1.20
C VAL A 43 17.62 0.68 -1.56
N ARG A 44 16.69 -0.18 -1.14
CA ARG A 44 16.60 -1.59 -1.52
C ARG A 44 15.66 -1.71 -2.71
N PRO A 45 16.08 -2.35 -3.81
CA PRO A 45 15.28 -2.38 -5.03
C PRO A 45 14.05 -3.29 -4.87
N LEU A 46 12.87 -2.69 -4.76
CA LEU A 46 11.60 -3.42 -4.64
C LEU A 46 11.28 -4.24 -5.91
N PRO A 47 11.45 -3.73 -7.15
CA PRO A 47 11.19 -4.50 -8.34
C PRO A 47 11.96 -5.81 -8.40
N GLU A 48 13.26 -5.77 -8.15
CA GLU A 48 14.15 -6.94 -8.20
C GLU A 48 13.82 -7.99 -7.12
N ALA A 49 13.24 -7.55 -6.00
CA ALA A 49 12.74 -8.47 -4.96
C ALA A 49 11.49 -9.23 -5.42
N LEU A 50 10.68 -8.65 -6.29
CA LEU A 50 9.42 -9.23 -6.77
C LEU A 50 9.56 -10.03 -8.07
N GLU A 51 10.60 -9.78 -8.88
CA GLU A 51 10.79 -10.46 -10.17
C GLU A 51 11.21 -11.94 -10.06
N LYS A 52 11.78 -12.36 -8.94
CA LYS A 52 12.42 -13.69 -8.82
C LYS A 52 11.43 -14.86 -8.85
N SER A 53 10.34 -14.72 -8.15
CA SER A 53 9.23 -15.68 -8.06
C SER A 53 8.07 -15.04 -7.36
N PHE A 54 6.85 -15.55 -7.57
CA PHE A 54 5.68 -15.07 -6.85
C PHE A 54 5.94 -15.03 -5.33
N GLY A 55 5.48 -13.98 -4.67
CA GLY A 55 5.63 -13.82 -3.25
C GLY A 55 4.72 -12.74 -2.66
N LEU A 56 4.86 -12.49 -1.36
CA LEU A 56 4.02 -11.57 -0.64
C LEU A 56 4.71 -10.21 -0.47
N VAL A 57 3.96 -9.14 -0.68
CA VAL A 57 4.21 -7.82 -0.10
C VAL A 57 3.37 -7.75 1.16
N ALA A 58 3.99 -7.99 2.32
CA ALA A 58 3.26 -8.18 3.57
C ALA A 58 3.02 -6.83 4.26
N GLU A 59 1.74 -6.52 4.50
CA GLU A 59 1.32 -5.20 4.99
C GLU A 59 1.27 -5.13 6.51
N ILE A 60 1.72 -4.00 7.07
CA ILE A 60 1.65 -3.66 8.51
C ILE A 60 0.79 -2.42 8.68
N LYS A 61 -0.29 -2.55 9.48
CA LYS A 61 -1.21 -1.47 9.86
C LYS A 61 -1.84 -1.75 11.22
N GLY A 62 -2.22 -0.70 11.94
CA GLY A 62 -2.90 -0.82 13.23
C GLY A 62 -4.40 -1.06 13.12
N CYS A 63 -5.02 -0.49 12.09
CA CYS A 63 -6.46 -0.60 11.82
C CYS A 63 -6.76 -0.42 10.33
N SER A 64 -8.03 -0.56 9.98
CA SER A 64 -8.53 -0.28 8.63
C SER A 64 -9.97 0.22 8.70
N PRO A 65 -10.36 1.20 7.88
CA PRO A 65 -11.74 1.68 7.83
C PRO A 65 -12.78 0.58 7.57
N SER A 66 -12.41 -0.46 6.81
CA SER A 66 -13.33 -1.53 6.42
C SER A 66 -13.58 -2.60 7.49
N VAL A 67 -12.58 -2.88 8.36
CA VAL A 67 -12.65 -4.01 9.31
C VAL A 67 -12.26 -3.65 10.74
N GLY A 68 -11.94 -2.38 10.99
CA GLY A 68 -11.55 -1.91 12.33
C GLY A 68 -10.12 -2.31 12.71
N PRO A 69 -9.84 -2.48 14.03
CA PRO A 69 -8.50 -2.74 14.54
C PRO A 69 -7.96 -4.12 14.12
N MET A 70 -6.65 -4.18 13.93
CA MET A 70 -5.90 -5.43 13.79
C MET A 70 -5.59 -6.01 15.17
N ARG A 71 -5.17 -7.27 15.24
CA ARG A 71 -4.72 -7.88 16.49
C ARG A 71 -3.36 -7.29 16.88
N ALA A 72 -3.29 -6.67 18.05
CA ALA A 72 -2.10 -5.93 18.48
C ALA A 72 -0.85 -6.82 18.55
N GLU A 73 -1.03 -8.06 18.99
CA GLU A 73 0.02 -9.07 19.04
C GLU A 73 0.59 -9.40 17.65
N ASN A 74 -0.28 -9.58 16.64
CA ASN A 74 0.14 -9.83 15.27
C ASN A 74 0.86 -8.62 14.67
N VAL A 75 0.36 -7.41 14.94
CA VAL A 75 0.98 -6.17 14.47
C VAL A 75 2.36 -5.95 15.09
N ALA A 76 2.55 -6.33 16.34
CA ALA A 76 3.84 -6.22 17.03
C ALA A 76 4.85 -7.23 16.49
N GLU A 77 4.43 -8.46 16.21
CA GLU A 77 5.29 -9.55 15.72
C GLU A 77 5.58 -9.45 14.21
N ALA A 78 4.72 -8.74 13.44
CA ALA A 78 4.78 -8.70 11.98
C ALA A 78 6.17 -8.40 11.39
N PRO A 79 6.94 -7.39 11.85
CA PRO A 79 8.24 -7.11 11.25
C PRO A 79 9.20 -8.30 11.28
N ALA A 80 9.29 -8.98 12.43
CA ALA A 80 10.16 -10.14 12.59
C ALA A 80 9.66 -11.37 11.81
N ALA A 81 8.35 -11.66 11.87
CA ALA A 81 7.76 -12.77 11.15
C ALA A 81 7.89 -12.59 9.62
N TYR A 82 7.71 -11.37 9.12
CA TYR A 82 7.84 -11.05 7.69
C TYR A 82 9.30 -11.11 7.22
N GLU A 83 10.25 -10.68 8.04
CA GLU A 83 11.67 -10.80 7.72
C GLU A 83 12.11 -12.26 7.62
N GLU A 84 11.67 -13.12 8.52
CA GLU A 84 12.04 -14.54 8.56
C GLU A 84 11.36 -15.38 7.47
N SER A 85 10.15 -15.02 7.02
CA SER A 85 9.40 -15.81 6.02
C SER A 85 10.05 -15.73 4.64
N SER A 86 10.23 -16.88 4.00
CA SER A 86 10.76 -17.00 2.65
C SER A 86 9.73 -16.58 1.57
N SER A 87 8.45 -16.61 1.87
CA SER A 87 7.38 -16.18 0.96
C SER A 87 7.23 -14.65 0.90
N VAL A 88 7.66 -13.92 1.94
CA VAL A 88 7.59 -12.46 1.95
C VAL A 88 8.78 -11.86 1.21
N ARG A 89 8.53 -11.06 0.18
CA ARG A 89 9.54 -10.39 -0.65
C ARG A 89 9.79 -8.95 -0.24
N ALA A 90 8.76 -8.29 0.29
CA ALA A 90 8.81 -6.90 0.74
C ALA A 90 7.78 -6.64 1.84
N LEU A 91 7.97 -5.55 2.58
CA LEU A 91 7.01 -5.08 3.55
C LEU A 91 6.29 -3.84 3.02
N SER A 92 4.99 -3.73 3.29
CA SER A 92 4.18 -2.55 3.05
C SER A 92 3.79 -1.95 4.41
N VAL A 93 4.19 -0.70 4.67
CA VAL A 93 3.94 -0.06 5.97
C VAL A 93 2.99 1.11 5.78
N LEU A 94 1.82 1.03 6.41
CA LEU A 94 0.86 2.14 6.43
C LEU A 94 1.44 3.28 7.29
N THR A 95 1.42 4.51 6.76
CA THR A 95 1.93 5.69 7.48
C THR A 95 0.85 6.71 7.82
N ASN A 96 -0.36 6.58 7.26
CA ASN A 96 -1.52 7.39 7.65
C ASN A 96 -1.96 7.05 9.09
N SER A 97 -2.01 8.04 9.95
CA SER A 97 -2.28 7.84 11.38
C SER A 97 -3.75 7.66 11.67
N ARG A 98 -4.61 8.54 11.15
CA ARG A 98 -6.03 8.64 11.51
C ARG A 98 -6.85 7.42 11.09
N HIS A 99 -6.57 6.89 9.90
CA HIS A 99 -7.39 5.83 9.29
C HIS A 99 -6.78 4.44 9.38
N PHE A 100 -5.45 4.35 9.55
CA PHE A 100 -4.73 3.07 9.52
C PHE A 100 -3.83 2.83 10.73
N GLY A 101 -3.73 3.80 11.64
CA GLY A 101 -2.92 3.68 12.86
C GLY A 101 -1.42 3.54 12.57
N GLY A 102 -0.96 4.16 11.47
CA GLY A 102 0.44 4.16 11.05
C GLY A 102 1.20 5.41 11.45
N SER A 103 2.49 5.46 11.17
CA SER A 103 3.32 6.67 11.27
C SER A 103 4.62 6.52 10.49
N MET A 104 5.27 7.65 10.20
CA MET A 104 6.59 7.67 9.57
C MET A 104 7.68 7.12 10.49
N GLU A 105 7.56 7.39 11.79
CA GLU A 105 8.47 6.86 12.82
C GLU A 105 8.46 5.33 12.83
N ARG A 106 7.26 4.73 12.77
CA ARG A 106 7.11 3.27 12.70
C ARG A 106 7.73 2.69 11.42
N LEU A 107 7.54 3.36 10.27
CA LEU A 107 8.19 2.94 9.03
C LEU A 107 9.72 2.92 9.20
N ARG A 108 10.30 3.98 9.79
CA ARG A 108 11.73 4.09 10.04
C ARG A 108 12.24 2.98 10.98
N GLU A 109 11.51 2.72 12.06
CA GLU A 109 11.82 1.63 13.00
C GLU A 109 11.85 0.28 12.29
N ILE A 110 10.78 -0.06 11.57
CA ILE A 110 10.68 -1.31 10.81
C ILE A 110 11.82 -1.40 9.79
N ARG A 111 12.07 -0.33 9.02
CA ARG A 111 13.14 -0.28 8.02
C ARG A 111 14.52 -0.56 8.61
N GLY A 112 14.74 -0.16 9.87
CA GLY A 112 15.97 -0.42 10.62
C GLY A 112 16.12 -1.86 11.12
N THR A 113 15.04 -2.64 11.18
CA THR A 113 15.04 -4.01 11.73
C THR A 113 14.96 -5.10 10.65
N VAL A 114 14.61 -4.76 9.41
CA VAL A 114 14.45 -5.72 8.31
C VAL A 114 15.49 -5.48 7.22
N THR A 115 15.77 -6.51 6.42
CA THR A 115 16.64 -6.43 5.23
C THR A 115 15.85 -6.33 3.93
N LYS A 116 14.58 -6.71 3.93
CA LYS A 116 13.68 -6.65 2.78
C LYS A 116 13.27 -5.21 2.44
N PRO A 117 12.95 -4.91 1.17
CA PRO A 117 12.44 -3.58 0.78
C PRO A 117 11.18 -3.19 1.55
N VAL A 118 11.05 -1.89 1.87
CA VAL A 118 9.91 -1.32 2.60
C VAL A 118 9.20 -0.29 1.73
N LEU A 119 7.93 -0.55 1.42
CA LEU A 119 7.01 0.35 0.73
C LEU A 119 6.31 1.25 1.75
N ARG A 120 6.37 2.58 1.56
CA ARG A 120 5.43 3.52 2.20
C ARG A 120 4.07 3.40 1.55
N LYS A 121 3.10 2.82 2.24
CA LYS A 121 1.69 2.74 1.82
C LYS A 121 0.94 3.92 2.42
N ASP A 122 0.62 4.91 1.60
CA ASP A 122 -0.04 6.14 2.04
C ASP A 122 -0.74 6.81 0.85
N PHE A 123 -1.62 7.79 1.13
CA PHE A 123 -2.23 8.65 0.12
C PHE A 123 -1.30 9.82 -0.18
N ILE A 124 -0.41 9.65 -1.15
CA ILE A 124 0.56 10.67 -1.55
C ILE A 124 -0.13 11.67 -2.47
N THR A 125 -0.22 12.92 -2.02
CA THR A 125 -0.87 14.04 -2.73
C THR A 125 0.07 15.20 -3.03
N GLY A 126 1.33 15.13 -2.56
CA GLY A 126 2.31 16.19 -2.73
C GLY A 126 3.75 15.71 -2.61
N GLU A 127 4.67 16.45 -3.22
CA GLU A 127 6.11 16.15 -3.27
C GLU A 127 6.77 16.07 -1.88
N TYR A 128 6.25 16.84 -0.91
CA TYR A 128 6.75 16.77 0.47
C TYR A 128 6.72 15.34 1.02
N GLN A 129 5.61 14.62 0.80
CA GLN A 129 5.46 13.24 1.28
C GLN A 129 6.45 12.28 0.60
N ILE A 130 6.84 12.56 -0.66
CA ILE A 130 7.84 11.75 -1.38
C ILE A 130 9.23 11.95 -0.77
N ARG A 131 9.61 13.22 -0.51
CA ARG A 131 10.87 13.53 0.18
C ARG A 131 10.88 13.00 1.61
N GLU A 132 9.76 13.10 2.32
CA GLU A 132 9.58 12.54 3.66
C GLU A 132 9.74 11.01 3.64
N ALA A 133 9.15 10.30 2.67
CA ALA A 133 9.31 8.85 2.51
C ALA A 133 10.81 8.47 2.43
N ARG A 134 11.56 9.16 1.58
CA ARG A 134 12.99 8.90 1.43
C ARG A 134 13.78 9.25 2.71
N ALA A 135 13.46 10.37 3.35
CA ALA A 135 14.09 10.82 4.60
C ALA A 135 13.91 9.81 5.76
N PHE A 136 12.79 9.11 5.78
CA PHE A 136 12.52 8.05 6.76
C PHE A 136 12.98 6.65 6.31
N GLY A 137 13.60 6.55 5.13
CA GLY A 137 14.23 5.33 4.65
C GLY A 137 13.32 4.39 3.87
N ALA A 138 12.17 4.85 3.39
CA ALA A 138 11.36 4.05 2.47
C ALA A 138 12.15 3.68 1.21
N ASP A 139 11.91 2.49 0.70
CA ASP A 139 12.53 1.97 -0.52
C ASP A 139 11.63 2.18 -1.75
N ALA A 140 10.32 2.32 -1.52
CA ALA A 140 9.33 2.61 -2.54
C ALA A 140 8.15 3.39 -1.94
N ILE A 141 7.35 4.00 -2.81
CA ILE A 141 6.12 4.73 -2.46
C ILE A 141 4.92 4.21 -3.23
N LEU A 142 3.71 4.47 -2.72
CA LEU A 142 2.46 4.24 -3.43
C LEU A 142 2.03 5.49 -4.18
N LEU A 143 1.64 5.34 -5.46
CA LEU A 143 0.97 6.38 -6.26
C LEU A 143 -0.37 5.83 -6.77
N MET A 144 -1.47 6.44 -6.32
CA MET A 144 -2.83 5.98 -6.66
C MET A 144 -3.36 6.73 -7.89
N ALA A 145 -3.67 6.01 -8.97
CA ALA A 145 -4.26 6.61 -10.17
C ALA A 145 -5.70 7.11 -9.95
N SER A 146 -6.39 6.62 -8.91
CA SER A 146 -7.69 7.14 -8.48
C SER A 146 -7.63 8.50 -7.76
N VAL A 147 -6.42 8.94 -7.34
CA VAL A 147 -6.17 10.18 -6.56
C VAL A 147 -5.43 11.22 -7.38
N LEU A 148 -4.53 10.77 -8.25
CA LEU A 148 -3.60 11.62 -9.01
C LEU A 148 -3.96 11.60 -10.49
N ASP A 149 -3.95 12.77 -11.12
CA ASP A 149 -4.00 12.87 -12.58
C ASP A 149 -2.69 12.38 -13.23
N ALA A 150 -2.71 12.17 -14.55
CA ALA A 150 -1.56 11.64 -15.28
C ALA A 150 -0.30 12.52 -15.17
N ALA A 151 -0.45 13.85 -15.06
CA ALA A 151 0.68 14.76 -14.92
C ALA A 151 1.36 14.61 -13.55
N ARG A 152 0.55 14.50 -12.47
CA ARG A 152 1.06 14.25 -11.12
C ARG A 152 1.63 12.85 -10.97
N LEU A 153 0.98 11.82 -11.53
CA LEU A 153 1.54 10.45 -11.53
C LEU A 153 2.95 10.45 -12.14
N LYS A 154 3.11 11.10 -13.29
CA LYS A 154 4.42 11.21 -13.95
C LYS A 154 5.42 12.01 -13.11
N GLY A 155 5.07 13.22 -12.67
CA GLY A 155 5.99 14.09 -11.92
C GLY A 155 6.40 13.50 -10.57
N PHE A 156 5.49 12.84 -9.86
CA PHE A 156 5.78 12.19 -8.59
C PHE A 156 6.64 10.95 -8.76
N HIS A 157 6.45 10.19 -9.85
CA HIS A 157 7.32 9.08 -10.20
C HIS A 157 8.75 9.56 -10.52
N GLU A 158 8.87 10.60 -11.35
CA GLU A 158 10.18 11.20 -11.68
C GLU A 158 10.91 11.63 -10.40
N LEU A 159 10.22 12.32 -9.48
CA LEU A 159 10.81 12.69 -8.18
C LEU A 159 11.19 11.48 -7.32
N ALA A 160 10.38 10.42 -7.32
CA ALA A 160 10.73 9.20 -6.60
C ALA A 160 12.02 8.57 -7.15
N LEU A 161 12.13 8.47 -8.48
CA LEU A 161 13.32 7.96 -9.15
C LEU A 161 14.57 8.82 -8.90
N GLU A 162 14.44 10.15 -8.90
CA GLU A 162 15.54 11.07 -8.53
C GLU A 162 16.06 10.81 -7.11
N LEU A 163 15.16 10.39 -6.22
CA LEU A 163 15.50 10.02 -4.84
C LEU A 163 15.93 8.55 -4.69
N GLY A 164 16.02 7.81 -5.79
CA GLY A 164 16.41 6.40 -5.85
C GLY A 164 15.31 5.41 -5.49
N MET A 165 14.09 5.88 -5.20
CA MET A 165 12.94 5.02 -4.86
C MET A 165 12.15 4.62 -6.11
N GLU A 166 11.47 3.48 -6.04
CA GLU A 166 10.48 3.08 -7.04
C GLU A 166 9.06 3.49 -6.59
N ALA A 167 8.11 3.50 -7.55
CA ALA A 167 6.70 3.71 -7.26
C ALA A 167 5.86 2.49 -7.62
N LEU A 168 5.05 2.01 -6.65
CA LEU A 168 3.94 1.10 -6.91
C LEU A 168 2.73 1.95 -7.35
N PHE A 169 2.33 1.81 -8.61
CA PHE A 169 1.12 2.46 -9.13
C PHE A 169 -0.10 1.61 -8.84
N GLU A 170 -1.05 2.12 -8.08
CA GLU A 170 -2.30 1.43 -7.78
C GLU A 170 -3.39 1.83 -8.77
N VAL A 171 -4.05 0.84 -9.38
CA VAL A 171 -5.15 1.02 -10.35
C VAL A 171 -6.35 0.14 -10.02
N HIS A 172 -7.56 0.59 -10.44
CA HIS A 172 -8.84 -0.09 -10.21
C HIS A 172 -9.66 -0.32 -11.48
N ASP A 173 -9.32 0.34 -12.60
CA ASP A 173 -10.04 0.23 -13.86
C ASP A 173 -9.14 0.57 -15.07
N GLU A 174 -9.67 0.34 -16.30
CA GLU A 174 -8.92 0.57 -17.54
C GLU A 174 -8.55 2.05 -17.77
N ALA A 175 -9.37 2.99 -17.29
CA ALA A 175 -9.08 4.42 -17.44
C ALA A 175 -7.87 4.81 -16.58
N GLU A 176 -7.76 4.25 -15.37
CA GLU A 176 -6.60 4.42 -14.49
C GLU A 176 -5.34 3.76 -15.08
N VAL A 177 -5.47 2.58 -15.70
CA VAL A 177 -4.34 1.95 -16.44
C VAL A 177 -3.88 2.85 -17.59
N ALA A 178 -4.79 3.43 -18.35
CA ALA A 178 -4.45 4.32 -19.47
C ALA A 178 -3.79 5.64 -19.02
N ALA A 179 -3.97 6.06 -17.77
CA ALA A 179 -3.35 7.26 -17.18
C ALA A 179 -1.91 7.04 -16.70
N LEU A 180 -1.44 5.78 -16.63
CA LEU A 180 -0.11 5.47 -16.13
C LEU A 180 0.99 6.06 -17.04
N PRO A 181 2.08 6.58 -16.46
CA PRO A 181 3.24 7.00 -17.24
C PRO A 181 3.89 5.77 -17.91
N LYS A 182 4.45 5.97 -19.11
CA LYS A 182 5.16 4.89 -19.83
C LYS A 182 6.33 4.28 -19.05
N SER A 183 6.84 4.99 -18.08
CA SER A 183 7.90 4.56 -17.17
C SER A 183 7.38 3.73 -15.98
N ALA A 184 6.08 3.51 -15.84
CA ALA A 184 5.51 2.69 -14.76
C ALA A 184 5.97 1.24 -14.93
N ARG A 185 6.86 0.79 -14.04
CA ARG A 185 7.43 -0.55 -14.04
C ARG A 185 6.72 -1.49 -13.07
N LEU A 186 6.12 -0.95 -12.01
CA LEU A 186 5.50 -1.71 -10.93
C LEU A 186 4.04 -1.25 -10.75
N VAL A 187 3.09 -2.14 -11.01
CA VAL A 187 1.65 -1.80 -10.99
C VAL A 187 0.88 -2.77 -10.10
N GLY A 188 0.11 -2.20 -9.18
CA GLY A 188 -0.82 -2.90 -8.31
C GLY A 188 -2.26 -2.77 -8.82
N ILE A 189 -2.94 -3.89 -8.94
CA ILE A 189 -4.38 -3.91 -9.21
C ILE A 189 -5.09 -4.12 -7.88
N ASN A 190 -5.84 -3.09 -7.44
CA ASN A 190 -6.55 -3.15 -6.17
C ASN A 190 -8.01 -3.55 -6.39
N SER A 191 -8.37 -4.72 -5.86
CA SER A 191 -9.75 -5.25 -5.93
C SER A 191 -10.74 -4.50 -5.03
N ARG A 192 -10.27 -3.63 -4.13
CA ARG A 192 -11.10 -2.86 -3.19
C ARG A 192 -11.38 -1.46 -3.71
N ARG A 193 -12.65 -1.06 -3.71
CA ARG A 193 -13.07 0.30 -4.11
C ARG A 193 -13.39 1.17 -2.89
N PHE A 194 -12.97 2.45 -2.94
CA PHE A 194 -13.21 3.48 -1.93
C PHE A 194 -14.15 4.59 -2.44
N LYS A 195 -15.10 4.26 -3.33
CA LYS A 195 -15.90 5.27 -4.05
C LYS A 195 -17.35 5.42 -3.54
N ALA A 196 -17.72 4.83 -2.39
CA ALA A 196 -19.06 4.99 -1.86
C ALA A 196 -19.24 6.33 -1.11
N PRO A 197 -20.42 6.98 -1.20
CA PRO A 197 -20.72 8.17 -0.43
C PRO A 197 -20.66 7.92 1.08
N VAL A 198 -20.20 8.91 1.85
CA VAL A 198 -20.06 8.81 3.32
C VAL A 198 -21.38 8.48 4.02
N GLU A 199 -22.52 8.94 3.49
CA GLU A 199 -23.84 8.65 4.05
C GLU A 199 -24.22 7.17 4.00
N SER A 200 -23.68 6.42 3.04
CA SER A 200 -23.86 4.98 2.94
C SER A 200 -22.83 4.17 3.72
N SER A 201 -21.76 4.81 4.16
CA SER A 201 -20.64 4.11 4.82
C SER A 201 -20.83 3.89 6.31
N GLY A 202 -21.82 4.53 6.92
CA GLY A 202 -22.07 4.33 8.35
C GLY A 202 -20.81 4.36 9.21
N PHE A 203 -19.89 5.28 8.92
CA PHE A 203 -18.56 5.36 9.54
C PHE A 203 -18.67 5.71 11.03
N VAL A 204 -19.22 4.79 11.78
CA VAL A 204 -19.20 4.76 13.24
C VAL A 204 -18.41 3.51 13.59
N GLY A 205 -17.29 3.69 14.23
CA GLY A 205 -16.32 2.65 14.51
C GLY A 205 -16.89 1.24 14.66
N ALA A 206 -16.36 0.34 13.88
CA ALA A 206 -16.36 -1.11 14.02
C ALA A 206 -17.66 -1.92 13.86
N THR A 207 -18.86 -1.35 13.71
CA THR A 207 -20.08 -2.19 13.72
C THR A 207 -21.09 -1.91 12.60
N GLY A 208 -20.78 -1.09 11.60
CA GLY A 208 -21.79 -0.64 10.65
C GLY A 208 -21.33 -0.24 9.25
N SER A 209 -20.18 -0.72 8.75
CA SER A 209 -19.87 -0.51 7.35
C SER A 209 -20.83 -1.32 6.50
N SER A 210 -21.58 -0.66 5.60
CA SER A 210 -22.32 -1.42 4.62
C SER A 210 -21.29 -2.10 3.70
N GLU A 211 -21.48 -3.37 3.35
CA GLU A 211 -20.62 -4.13 2.44
C GLU A 211 -20.35 -3.39 1.10
N LYS A 212 -21.18 -2.41 0.77
CA LYS A 212 -21.10 -1.64 -0.48
C LYS A 212 -19.93 -0.65 -0.55
N ASP A 213 -19.43 -0.17 0.59
CA ASP A 213 -18.44 0.92 0.63
C ASP A 213 -17.00 0.45 0.49
N PHE A 214 -16.76 -0.82 0.81
CA PHE A 214 -15.44 -1.45 0.74
C PHE A 214 -15.52 -2.79 0.02
N SER A 215 -16.40 -2.90 -0.98
CA SER A 215 -16.59 -4.14 -1.72
C SER A 215 -15.29 -4.60 -2.37
N ILE A 216 -14.98 -5.88 -2.18
CA ILE A 216 -13.90 -6.57 -2.85
C ILE A 216 -14.48 -7.18 -4.13
N ARG A 217 -13.80 -6.91 -5.25
CA ARG A 217 -14.18 -7.40 -6.57
C ARG A 217 -12.98 -8.09 -7.20
N LEU A 218 -12.83 -9.38 -6.97
CA LEU A 218 -11.70 -10.16 -7.50
C LEU A 218 -11.67 -10.21 -9.03
N ASP A 219 -12.82 -9.99 -9.70
CA ASP A 219 -12.90 -9.79 -11.14
C ASP A 219 -12.09 -8.57 -11.65
N THR A 220 -11.76 -7.61 -10.76
CA THR A 220 -10.84 -6.51 -11.08
C THR A 220 -9.45 -7.00 -11.49
N PHE A 221 -9.03 -8.17 -11.03
CA PHE A 221 -7.75 -8.76 -11.41
C PHE A 221 -7.63 -9.13 -12.89
N GLU A 222 -8.74 -9.17 -13.64
CA GLU A 222 -8.72 -9.33 -15.10
C GLU A 222 -8.05 -8.13 -15.82
N LEU A 223 -7.93 -6.97 -15.15
CA LEU A 223 -7.16 -5.83 -15.65
C LEU A 223 -5.67 -6.16 -15.91
N VAL A 224 -5.17 -7.25 -15.36
CA VAL A 224 -3.78 -7.70 -15.56
C VAL A 224 -3.44 -7.85 -17.05
N ASP A 225 -4.41 -8.23 -17.89
CA ASP A 225 -4.23 -8.38 -19.33
C ASP A 225 -4.19 -7.03 -20.09
N ARG A 226 -4.49 -5.94 -19.40
CA ARG A 226 -4.44 -4.55 -19.92
C ARG A 226 -3.17 -3.82 -19.52
N LEU A 227 -2.38 -4.38 -18.61
CA LEU A 227 -1.13 -3.74 -18.18
C LEU A 227 -0.07 -3.78 -19.30
N PRO A 228 0.79 -2.75 -19.39
CA PRO A 228 1.91 -2.76 -20.35
C PRO A 228 2.79 -4.00 -20.18
N GLU A 229 3.33 -4.47 -21.31
CA GLU A 229 4.28 -5.58 -21.30
C GLU A 229 5.54 -5.24 -20.47
N GLY A 230 6.08 -6.22 -19.76
CA GLY A 230 7.24 -6.04 -18.87
C GLY A 230 6.91 -5.41 -17.51
N THR A 231 5.63 -5.14 -17.22
CA THR A 231 5.22 -4.60 -15.92
C THR A 231 5.28 -5.67 -14.82
N ILE A 232 5.87 -5.35 -13.68
CA ILE A 232 5.78 -6.15 -12.46
C ILE A 232 4.39 -5.92 -11.85
N ARG A 233 3.62 -7.00 -11.70
CA ARG A 233 2.20 -6.98 -11.38
C ARG A 233 1.96 -7.41 -9.95
N VAL A 234 1.26 -6.60 -9.17
CA VAL A 234 0.90 -6.89 -7.77
C VAL A 234 -0.62 -6.97 -7.63
N ALA A 235 -1.13 -8.06 -7.08
CA ALA A 235 -2.55 -8.19 -6.75
C ALA A 235 -2.80 -7.64 -5.34
N GLU A 236 -3.75 -6.71 -5.19
CA GLU A 236 -4.00 -6.03 -3.92
C GLU A 236 -5.43 -6.23 -3.43
N SER A 237 -5.58 -6.46 -2.13
CA SER A 237 -6.84 -6.63 -1.40
C SER A 237 -7.59 -7.93 -1.68
N GLY A 238 -8.33 -8.40 -0.67
CA GLY A 238 -9.21 -9.57 -0.79
C GLY A 238 -8.52 -10.92 -0.88
N LEU A 239 -7.21 -10.95 -0.67
CA LEU A 239 -6.42 -12.18 -0.76
C LEU A 239 -6.15 -12.79 0.62
N ASP A 240 -6.29 -14.10 0.68
CA ASP A 240 -6.01 -14.95 1.83
C ASP A 240 -5.42 -16.29 1.36
N ALA A 241 -5.12 -17.20 2.28
CA ALA A 241 -4.54 -18.49 1.96
C ALA A 241 -5.46 -19.39 1.09
N TRP A 242 -6.78 -19.13 1.07
CA TRP A 242 -7.72 -19.93 0.28
C TRP A 242 -7.75 -19.55 -1.20
N ASN A 243 -7.48 -18.29 -1.51
CA ASN A 243 -7.59 -17.77 -2.88
C ASN A 243 -6.27 -17.31 -3.49
N ILE A 244 -5.17 -17.25 -2.73
CA ILE A 244 -3.87 -16.73 -3.22
C ILE A 244 -3.35 -17.46 -4.47
N ALA A 245 -3.60 -18.74 -4.57
CA ALA A 245 -3.20 -19.56 -5.73
C ALA A 245 -3.84 -19.05 -7.04
N SER A 246 -5.04 -18.46 -6.97
CA SER A 246 -5.75 -17.97 -8.17
C SER A 246 -5.07 -16.80 -8.87
N VAL A 247 -4.11 -16.13 -8.23
CA VAL A 247 -3.37 -15.00 -8.81
C VAL A 247 -1.90 -15.30 -9.07
N ALA A 248 -1.38 -16.43 -8.57
CA ALA A 248 0.05 -16.74 -8.58
C ALA A 248 0.64 -16.85 -10.00
N ASP A 249 -0.12 -17.37 -10.97
CA ASP A 249 0.34 -17.54 -12.36
C ASP A 249 0.34 -16.23 -13.18
N ARG A 250 -0.45 -15.24 -12.76
CA ARG A 250 -0.67 -14.00 -13.54
C ARG A 250 0.03 -12.79 -12.94
N PHE A 251 0.36 -12.84 -11.65
CA PHE A 251 1.00 -11.76 -10.89
C PHE A 251 2.39 -12.17 -10.43
N HIS A 252 3.22 -11.18 -10.11
CA HIS A 252 4.55 -11.38 -9.52
C HIS A 252 4.49 -11.40 -7.99
N ALA A 253 3.49 -10.71 -7.42
CA ALA A 253 3.29 -10.67 -5.98
C ALA A 253 1.82 -10.40 -5.61
N ALA A 254 1.49 -10.68 -4.35
CA ALA A 254 0.24 -10.28 -3.72
C ALA A 254 0.51 -9.38 -2.51
N LEU A 255 -0.17 -8.25 -2.41
CA LEU A 255 -0.14 -7.39 -1.23
C LEU A 255 -1.21 -7.85 -0.24
N VAL A 256 -0.77 -8.37 0.89
CA VAL A 256 -1.61 -9.03 1.90
C VAL A 256 -1.40 -8.40 3.26
N GLY A 257 -2.48 -8.05 3.92
CA GLY A 257 -2.42 -7.43 5.26
C GLY A 257 -3.46 -7.98 6.21
N THR A 258 -4.72 -7.72 5.96
CA THR A 258 -5.82 -8.02 6.89
C THR A 258 -5.92 -9.50 7.25
N SER A 259 -5.75 -10.41 6.30
CA SER A 259 -5.81 -11.86 6.55
C SER A 259 -4.68 -12.33 7.48
N LEU A 260 -3.48 -11.76 7.37
CA LEU A 260 -2.36 -12.04 8.27
C LEU A 260 -2.53 -11.37 9.63
N LEU A 261 -2.84 -10.07 9.64
CA LEU A 261 -2.87 -9.28 10.87
C LEU A 261 -4.08 -9.58 11.76
N ARG A 262 -5.11 -10.24 11.24
CA ARG A 262 -6.29 -10.69 12.01
C ARG A 262 -6.35 -12.20 12.24
N ASP A 263 -5.33 -12.94 11.82
CA ASP A 263 -5.31 -14.39 12.02
C ASP A 263 -5.38 -14.72 13.52
N PRO A 264 -6.38 -15.49 13.97
CA PRO A 264 -6.55 -15.83 15.37
C PRO A 264 -5.48 -16.80 15.90
N ALA A 265 -4.82 -17.55 15.00
CA ALA A 265 -3.73 -18.47 15.33
C ALA A 265 -2.35 -17.76 15.41
N GLY A 266 -2.31 -16.47 15.08
CA GLY A 266 -1.10 -15.68 15.07
C GLY A 266 -0.50 -15.50 13.66
N ILE A 267 0.35 -14.48 13.52
CA ILE A 267 0.87 -14.07 12.21
C ILE A 267 1.73 -15.16 11.53
N ARG A 268 2.49 -15.93 12.31
CA ARG A 268 3.32 -17.03 11.78
C ARG A 268 2.47 -18.16 11.23
N ALA A 269 1.38 -18.51 11.90
CA ALA A 269 0.43 -19.51 11.43
C ALA A 269 -0.24 -19.06 10.11
N GLY A 270 -0.64 -17.77 10.03
CA GLY A 270 -1.14 -17.19 8.80
C GLY A 270 -0.12 -17.27 7.66
N LEU A 271 1.15 -16.94 7.89
CA LEU A 271 2.20 -17.08 6.88
C LEU A 271 2.39 -18.50 6.42
N SER A 272 2.42 -19.49 7.34
CA SER A 272 2.53 -20.91 7.01
C SER A 272 1.37 -21.36 6.12
N ALA A 273 0.14 -20.91 6.39
CA ALA A 273 -1.02 -21.22 5.56
C ALA A 273 -0.88 -20.67 4.12
N PHE A 274 -0.30 -19.48 3.95
CA PHE A 274 0.02 -18.94 2.62
C PHE A 274 1.11 -19.77 1.92
N GLU A 275 2.16 -20.18 2.63
CA GLU A 275 3.25 -20.99 2.08
C GLU A 275 2.75 -22.37 1.62
N GLU A 276 1.90 -23.01 2.41
CA GLU A 276 1.25 -24.29 2.05
C GLU A 276 0.35 -24.14 0.82
N ALA A 277 -0.46 -23.08 0.76
CA ALA A 277 -1.34 -22.82 -0.38
C ALA A 277 -0.54 -22.61 -1.69
N LEU A 278 0.57 -21.86 -1.62
CA LEU A 278 1.44 -21.60 -2.77
C LEU A 278 2.26 -22.82 -3.18
N ALA A 279 2.62 -23.70 -2.25
CA ALA A 279 3.34 -24.94 -2.57
C ALA A 279 2.44 -26.01 -3.21
N SER A 280 1.12 -25.86 -3.08
CA SER A 280 0.11 -26.79 -3.60
C SER A 280 -0.48 -26.33 -4.95
N ALA A 281 -0.11 -25.15 -5.43
CA ALA A 281 -0.57 -24.55 -6.69
C ALA A 281 0.40 -24.86 -7.82
#